data_65e1ea2b5dcc26d2d46f2a306d5e6ef5
#
_entry.id   65e1ea2b5dcc26d2d46f2a306d5e6ef5
#
_cell.length_a   1.000
_cell.length_b   1.000
_cell.length_c   1.000
_cell.angle_alpha   90.00
_cell.angle_beta   90.00
_cell.angle_gamma   90.00
#
_symmetry.space_group_name_H-M   'P 1'
#
loop_
_entity.id
_entity.type
_entity.pdbx_description
1 polymer ?
#
loop_
_entity_poly.entity_id
_entity_poly.type
_entity_poly.pdbx_seq_one_letter_code
_entity_poly.pdbx_strand_id
1 'polypeptide(L)'
;MPFQPLETEQEKQIRVQPIEGTEKVKDPFTGEQKKQAGFAVRMENAVEQLEDLENSGFNPVNVRDMIVSNLPVIPDAIERVFNSPKYKQYERAKIDFSTAQLRQETGAVINESEIDWIDRTYFPQFGDDPETLANKRQARRDALAAMRGQAGEAYTRTKKIVQATGGSPVGEDALEELRKRAKTDPDLKKKLEERGLL
;
A
#
# COMPACT_ATOMS: atom_id res chain seq x y z
N MET A 1 -56.92 22.15 23.00
CA MET A 1 -56.75 20.67 23.05
C MET A 1 -55.79 20.28 21.98
N PRO A 2 -54.65 19.65 22.29
CA PRO A 2 -53.68 19.23 21.26
C PRO A 2 -54.17 17.93 20.63
N PHE A 3 -54.07 17.92 19.32
CA PHE A 3 -54.40 16.79 18.46
C PHE A 3 -53.36 15.72 18.64
N GLN A 4 -53.71 14.53 19.16
CA GLN A 4 -52.86 13.34 19.12
C GLN A 4 -53.23 12.54 17.89
N PRO A 5 -52.24 12.25 16.97
CA PRO A 5 -52.50 11.35 15.86
C PRO A 5 -52.65 9.92 16.40
N LEU A 6 -53.76 9.27 16.05
CA LEU A 6 -53.98 7.83 16.29
C LEU A 6 -53.09 7.02 15.35
N GLU A 7 -52.00 6.48 15.90
CA GLU A 7 -51.21 5.46 15.20
C GLU A 7 -52.10 4.24 14.98
N THR A 8 -52.28 3.83 13.76
CA THR A 8 -53.07 2.66 13.40
C THR A 8 -52.32 1.37 13.78
N GLU A 9 -53.07 0.33 14.16
CA GLU A 9 -52.50 -1.00 14.51
C GLU A 9 -51.62 -1.59 13.39
N GLN A 10 -51.77 -1.12 12.12
CA GLN A 10 -50.95 -1.54 11.00
C GLN A 10 -49.56 -0.92 11.01
N GLU A 11 -49.37 0.27 11.55
CA GLU A 11 -48.04 0.90 11.68
C GLU A 11 -47.18 0.25 12.76
N LYS A 12 -47.80 -0.38 13.77
CA LYS A 12 -47.08 -1.15 14.80
C LYS A 12 -46.51 -2.48 14.31
N GLN A 13 -47.04 -3.05 13.21
CA GLN A 13 -46.57 -4.32 12.67
C GLN A 13 -45.38 -4.18 11.68
N ILE A 14 -45.02 -2.95 11.27
CA ILE A 14 -43.83 -2.68 10.46
C ILE A 14 -42.63 -2.38 11.40
N ARG A 15 -42.58 -2.85 12.59
CA ARG A 15 -41.33 -3.00 13.29
C ARG A 15 -40.58 -4.14 12.62
N VAL A 16 -39.66 -3.81 11.74
CA VAL A 16 -38.70 -4.71 11.13
C VAL A 16 -38.17 -5.62 12.22
N GLN A 17 -38.64 -6.87 12.26
CA GLN A 17 -38.00 -7.88 13.10
C GLN A 17 -36.56 -7.97 12.66
N PRO A 18 -35.58 -7.98 13.59
CA PRO A 18 -34.19 -8.24 13.20
C PRO A 18 -34.21 -9.58 12.46
N ILE A 19 -33.67 -9.61 11.25
CA ILE A 19 -33.44 -10.85 10.52
C ILE A 19 -32.45 -11.63 11.37
N GLU A 20 -32.95 -12.54 12.20
CA GLU A 20 -32.13 -13.55 12.86
C GLU A 20 -31.49 -14.37 11.74
N GLY A 21 -30.17 -14.27 11.59
CA GLY A 21 -29.42 -15.07 10.63
C GLY A 21 -28.33 -14.37 9.86
N THR A 22 -28.02 -13.10 10.09
CA THR A 22 -26.71 -12.58 9.69
C THR A 22 -25.70 -12.89 10.77
N GLU A 23 -25.33 -14.17 10.93
CA GLU A 23 -24.05 -14.48 11.53
C GLU A 23 -23.03 -13.67 10.74
N LYS A 24 -22.41 -12.67 11.40
CA LYS A 24 -21.25 -11.98 10.85
C LYS A 24 -20.25 -13.09 10.57
N VAL A 25 -20.08 -13.44 9.30
CA VAL A 25 -19.03 -14.36 8.88
C VAL A 25 -17.75 -13.79 9.49
N LYS A 26 -17.23 -14.47 10.51
CA LYS A 26 -16.00 -14.04 11.18
C LYS A 26 -14.93 -14.01 10.11
N ASP A 27 -14.32 -12.84 9.92
CA ASP A 27 -13.20 -12.72 9.01
C ASP A 27 -12.12 -13.71 9.46
N PRO A 28 -11.64 -14.61 8.58
CA PRO A 28 -10.66 -15.62 8.94
C PRO A 28 -9.31 -15.04 9.35
N PHE A 29 -9.06 -13.76 9.04
CA PHE A 29 -7.77 -13.12 9.30
C PHE A 29 -7.81 -12.20 10.51
N THR A 30 -6.72 -12.24 11.29
CA THR A 30 -6.52 -11.33 12.42
C THR A 30 -6.28 -9.90 11.94
N GLY A 31 -6.53 -8.92 12.82
CA GLY A 31 -6.24 -7.51 12.53
C GLY A 31 -4.77 -7.28 12.14
N GLU A 32 -3.85 -8.00 12.79
CA GLU A 32 -2.43 -7.91 12.48
C GLU A 32 -2.10 -8.48 11.10
N GLN A 33 -2.63 -9.64 10.75
CA GLN A 33 -2.44 -10.21 9.40
C GLN A 33 -2.95 -9.27 8.30
N LYS A 34 -4.07 -8.62 8.51
CA LYS A 34 -4.60 -7.63 7.56
C LYS A 34 -3.72 -6.41 7.43
N LYS A 35 -3.20 -5.90 8.55
CA LYS A 35 -2.26 -4.79 8.59
C LYS A 35 -0.98 -5.13 7.85
N GLN A 36 -0.39 -6.30 8.13
CA GLN A 36 0.79 -6.80 7.45
C GLN A 36 0.55 -7.02 5.95
N ALA A 37 -0.63 -7.49 5.57
CA ALA A 37 -1.01 -7.65 4.17
C ALA A 37 -1.04 -6.30 3.44
N GLY A 38 -1.55 -5.24 4.07
CA GLY A 38 -1.52 -3.89 3.52
C GLY A 38 -0.10 -3.36 3.30
N PHE A 39 0.79 -3.58 4.26
CA PHE A 39 2.20 -3.20 4.13
C PHE A 39 2.91 -4.03 3.07
N ALA A 40 2.67 -5.35 3.02
CA ALA A 40 3.28 -6.24 2.03
C ALA A 40 2.92 -5.85 0.60
N VAL A 41 1.66 -5.52 0.32
CA VAL A 41 1.24 -5.08 -1.02
C VAL A 41 1.86 -3.72 -1.39
N ARG A 42 1.94 -2.77 -0.45
CA ARG A 42 2.61 -1.49 -0.70
C ARG A 42 4.09 -1.67 -0.98
N MET A 43 4.77 -2.48 -0.16
CA MET A 43 6.19 -2.79 -0.33
C MET A 43 6.46 -3.51 -1.64
N GLU A 44 5.60 -4.45 -2.05
CA GLU A 44 5.70 -5.13 -3.34
C GLU A 44 5.66 -4.15 -4.51
N ASN A 45 4.66 -3.28 -4.55
CA ASN A 45 4.55 -2.26 -5.59
C ASN A 45 5.79 -1.34 -5.62
N ALA A 46 6.34 -1.01 -4.46
CA ALA A 46 7.55 -0.21 -4.35
C ALA A 46 8.78 -0.97 -4.89
N VAL A 47 8.95 -2.25 -4.53
CA VAL A 47 10.07 -3.09 -5.02
C VAL A 47 9.98 -3.27 -6.53
N GLU A 48 8.80 -3.57 -7.08
CA GLU A 48 8.59 -3.69 -8.53
C GLU A 48 8.96 -2.39 -9.25
N GLN A 49 8.50 -1.22 -8.77
CA GLN A 49 8.84 0.07 -9.36
C GLN A 49 10.35 0.38 -9.29
N LEU A 50 11.02 0.05 -8.19
CA LEU A 50 12.47 0.23 -8.05
C LEU A 50 13.23 -0.68 -9.01
N GLU A 51 12.82 -1.94 -9.16
CA GLU A 51 13.45 -2.88 -10.08
C GLU A 51 13.23 -2.48 -11.55
N ASP A 52 12.05 -2.00 -11.91
CA ASP A 52 11.75 -1.49 -13.25
C ASP A 52 12.62 -0.28 -13.60
N LEU A 53 12.81 0.66 -12.65
CA LEU A 53 13.70 1.80 -12.81
C LEU A 53 15.14 1.35 -12.99
N GLU A 54 15.64 0.44 -12.14
CA GLU A 54 16.99 -0.12 -12.23
C GLU A 54 17.20 -0.84 -13.58
N ASN A 55 16.25 -1.66 -14.02
CA ASN A 55 16.29 -2.37 -15.30
C ASN A 55 16.23 -1.40 -16.51
N SER A 56 15.60 -0.25 -16.35
CA SER A 56 15.61 0.82 -17.37
C SER A 56 16.93 1.60 -17.44
N GLY A 57 17.95 1.18 -16.67
CA GLY A 57 19.25 1.85 -16.59
C GLY A 57 19.24 3.09 -15.70
N PHE A 58 18.17 3.34 -14.93
CA PHE A 58 18.15 4.44 -13.98
C PHE A 58 18.97 4.06 -12.73
N ASN A 59 20.00 4.85 -12.44
CA ASN A 59 20.77 4.71 -11.21
C ASN A 59 20.71 6.05 -10.44
N PRO A 60 20.08 6.08 -9.27
CA PRO A 60 19.96 7.30 -8.46
C PRO A 60 21.32 7.83 -7.98
N VAL A 61 22.32 6.96 -7.86
CA VAL A 61 23.68 7.33 -7.45
C VAL A 61 24.37 8.12 -8.56
N ASN A 62 24.27 7.67 -9.81
CA ASN A 62 24.85 8.40 -10.96
C ASN A 62 24.32 9.83 -11.06
N VAL A 63 23.06 10.03 -10.68
CA VAL A 63 22.45 11.36 -10.61
C VAL A 63 23.13 12.21 -9.56
N ARG A 64 23.37 11.63 -8.38
CA ARG A 64 24.04 12.30 -7.25
C ARG A 64 25.52 12.54 -7.55
N ASP A 65 26.20 11.59 -8.19
CA ASP A 65 27.60 11.68 -8.61
C ASP A 65 27.79 12.78 -9.66
N MET A 66 26.87 12.89 -10.60
CA MET A 66 26.88 13.94 -11.59
C MET A 66 26.75 15.33 -10.94
N ILE A 67 26.03 15.44 -9.83
CA ILE A 67 25.90 16.68 -9.07
C ILE A 67 27.20 16.99 -8.31
N VAL A 68 27.77 16.00 -7.63
CA VAL A 68 28.95 16.19 -6.77
C VAL A 68 30.23 16.40 -7.60
N SER A 69 30.36 15.68 -8.71
CA SER A 69 31.59 15.75 -9.57
C SER A 69 31.63 16.96 -10.52
N ASN A 70 30.51 17.64 -10.73
CA ASN A 70 30.43 18.78 -11.65
C ASN A 70 30.26 20.14 -10.94
N LEU A 71 30.87 20.34 -9.78
CA LEU A 71 30.98 21.66 -9.19
C LEU A 71 32.06 22.49 -9.92
N PRO A 72 31.75 23.68 -10.47
CA PRO A 72 30.62 24.58 -10.26
C PRO A 72 29.45 24.28 -11.22
N VAL A 73 28.39 23.77 -10.70
CA VAL A 73 27.30 23.21 -11.50
C VAL A 73 26.23 24.26 -11.78
N ILE A 74 25.70 24.15 -12.97
CA ILE A 74 24.52 24.91 -13.40
C ILE A 74 23.34 24.48 -12.54
N PRO A 75 22.78 25.35 -11.67
CA PRO A 75 21.65 25.00 -10.79
C PRO A 75 20.47 24.36 -11.53
N ASP A 76 20.20 24.82 -12.75
CA ASP A 76 19.11 24.31 -13.61
C ASP A 76 19.31 22.87 -14.07
N ALA A 77 20.53 22.34 -14.13
CA ALA A 77 20.77 20.94 -14.50
C ALA A 77 20.44 20.01 -13.34
N ILE A 78 20.80 20.41 -12.13
CA ILE A 78 20.47 19.71 -10.90
C ILE A 78 18.95 19.66 -10.71
N GLU A 79 18.30 20.81 -10.85
CA GLU A 79 16.85 20.90 -10.71
C GLU A 79 16.11 20.05 -11.75
N ARG A 80 16.57 20.02 -13.00
CA ARG A 80 15.99 19.14 -14.04
C ARG A 80 16.09 17.66 -13.70
N VAL A 81 17.18 17.23 -13.07
CA VAL A 81 17.36 15.82 -12.69
C VAL A 81 16.43 15.45 -11.53
N PHE A 82 16.39 16.24 -10.46
CA PHE A 82 15.48 16.00 -9.33
C PHE A 82 14.00 16.12 -9.72
N ASN A 83 13.71 16.95 -10.72
CA ASN A 83 12.36 17.08 -11.28
C ASN A 83 12.03 16.03 -12.34
N SER A 84 12.98 15.16 -12.72
CA SER A 84 12.71 14.13 -13.72
C SER A 84 11.64 13.15 -13.24
N PRO A 85 10.77 12.67 -14.13
CA PRO A 85 9.74 11.68 -13.76
C PRO A 85 10.31 10.42 -13.11
N LYS A 86 11.44 9.92 -13.58
CA LYS A 86 12.11 8.73 -13.05
C LYS A 86 12.63 8.96 -11.63
N TYR A 87 13.21 10.14 -11.34
CA TYR A 87 13.67 10.46 -10.00
C TYR A 87 12.49 10.57 -9.01
N LYS A 88 11.41 11.22 -9.41
CA LYS A 88 10.20 11.33 -8.59
C LYS A 88 9.55 9.95 -8.32
N GLN A 89 9.55 9.06 -9.31
CA GLN A 89 9.11 7.68 -9.15
C GLN A 89 9.99 6.91 -8.16
N TYR A 90 11.33 7.07 -8.29
CA TYR A 90 12.29 6.47 -7.37
C TYR A 90 12.06 6.92 -5.92
N GLU A 91 12.00 8.23 -5.70
CA GLU A 91 11.76 8.79 -4.35
C GLU A 91 10.44 8.33 -3.76
N ARG A 92 9.38 8.26 -4.57
CA ARG A 92 8.09 7.75 -4.11
C ARG A 92 8.16 6.28 -3.72
N ALA A 93 8.74 5.43 -4.55
CA ALA A 93 8.89 4.00 -4.27
C ALA A 93 9.78 3.78 -3.03
N LYS A 94 10.85 4.56 -2.89
CA LYS A 94 11.71 4.57 -1.71
C LYS A 94 10.93 4.90 -0.43
N ILE A 95 10.13 5.96 -0.44
CA ILE A 95 9.29 6.36 0.69
C ILE A 95 8.26 5.27 1.02
N ASP A 96 7.60 4.70 0.02
CA ASP A 96 6.59 3.66 0.23
C ASP A 96 7.19 2.39 0.85
N PHE A 97 8.36 1.95 0.36
CA PHE A 97 9.10 0.84 0.95
C PHE A 97 9.53 1.14 2.40
N SER A 98 10.21 2.26 2.61
CA SER A 98 10.75 2.65 3.92
C SER A 98 9.64 2.79 4.96
N THR A 99 8.52 3.42 4.58
CA THR A 99 7.37 3.59 5.47
C THR A 99 6.72 2.25 5.82
N ALA A 100 6.62 1.32 4.87
CA ALA A 100 6.07 0.00 5.14
C ALA A 100 6.95 -0.79 6.10
N GLN A 101 8.28 -0.78 5.89
CA GLN A 101 9.26 -1.46 6.73
C GLN A 101 9.27 -0.89 8.16
N LEU A 102 9.41 0.42 8.30
CA LEU A 102 9.50 1.06 9.62
C LEU A 102 8.21 0.91 10.43
N ARG A 103 7.04 1.05 9.80
CA ARG A 103 5.77 0.90 10.51
C ARG A 103 5.49 -0.53 10.95
N GLN A 104 6.05 -1.52 10.26
CA GLN A 104 6.01 -2.90 10.71
C GLN A 104 6.78 -3.08 12.02
N GLU A 105 7.99 -2.51 12.10
CA GLU A 105 8.91 -2.74 13.22
C GLU A 105 8.55 -1.91 14.46
N THR A 106 8.19 -0.65 14.29
CA THR A 106 8.09 0.28 15.43
C THR A 106 6.66 0.64 15.80
N GLY A 107 5.74 0.67 14.85
CA GLY A 107 4.35 1.11 15.10
C GLY A 107 4.21 2.54 15.64
N ALA A 108 5.34 3.22 15.88
CA ALA A 108 5.46 4.53 16.53
C ALA A 108 5.86 5.64 15.54
N VAL A 109 6.29 6.77 16.07
CA VAL A 109 6.83 7.89 15.29
C VAL A 109 8.19 7.47 14.73
N ILE A 110 8.38 7.63 13.42
CA ILE A 110 9.61 7.31 12.71
C ILE A 110 10.67 8.37 13.04
N ASN A 111 11.85 7.95 13.47
CA ASN A 111 12.98 8.81 13.78
C ASN A 111 13.90 8.98 12.55
N GLU A 112 14.62 10.10 12.48
CA GLU A 112 15.58 10.37 11.40
C GLU A 112 16.67 9.29 11.31
N SER A 113 17.16 8.78 12.46
CA SER A 113 18.16 7.72 12.50
C SER A 113 17.66 6.39 11.90
N GLU A 114 16.37 6.09 12.03
CA GLU A 114 15.76 4.92 11.41
C GLU A 114 15.66 5.07 9.89
N ILE A 115 15.36 6.27 9.42
CA ILE A 115 15.36 6.59 7.99
C ILE A 115 16.76 6.44 7.41
N ASP A 116 17.78 6.96 8.07
CA ASP A 116 19.18 6.84 7.64
C ASP A 116 19.63 5.38 7.59
N TRP A 117 19.22 4.58 8.57
CA TRP A 117 19.54 3.15 8.61
C TRP A 117 18.89 2.42 7.42
N ILE A 118 17.60 2.64 7.18
CA ILE A 118 16.86 2.09 6.03
C ILE A 118 17.54 2.48 4.71
N ASP A 119 17.90 3.73 4.57
CA ASP A 119 18.53 4.24 3.36
C ASP A 119 19.85 3.53 3.07
N ARG A 120 20.69 3.36 4.08
CA ARG A 120 21.99 2.65 3.94
C ARG A 120 21.82 1.17 3.68
N THR A 121 20.80 0.55 4.26
CA THR A 121 20.59 -0.90 4.18
C THR A 121 19.96 -1.32 2.86
N TYR A 122 19.00 -0.55 2.37
CA TYR A 122 18.15 -0.99 1.26
C TYR A 122 18.34 -0.20 -0.04
N PHE A 123 18.91 1.00 0.02
CA PHE A 123 18.98 1.86 -1.15
C PHE A 123 20.41 2.18 -1.56
N PRO A 124 20.67 2.39 -2.86
CA PRO A 124 21.97 2.74 -3.37
C PRO A 124 22.57 3.97 -2.68
N GLN A 125 23.84 3.89 -2.28
CA GLN A 125 24.60 4.97 -1.70
C GLN A 125 25.80 5.31 -2.59
N PHE A 126 26.34 6.51 -2.39
CA PHE A 126 27.58 6.89 -3.05
C PHE A 126 28.72 5.94 -2.66
N GLY A 127 29.45 5.44 -3.68
CA GLY A 127 30.55 4.49 -3.48
C GLY A 127 30.15 3.02 -3.40
N ASP A 128 28.87 2.69 -3.52
CA ASP A 128 28.43 1.31 -3.61
C ASP A 128 28.93 0.67 -4.91
N ASP A 129 29.60 -0.45 -4.79
CA ASP A 129 30.01 -1.28 -5.92
C ASP A 129 28.82 -2.14 -6.45
N PRO A 130 28.97 -2.80 -7.62
CA PRO A 130 27.93 -3.61 -8.20
C PRO A 130 27.46 -4.76 -7.30
N GLU A 131 28.34 -5.35 -6.49
CA GLU A 131 28.01 -6.40 -5.55
C GLU A 131 27.16 -5.86 -4.40
N THR A 132 27.55 -4.73 -3.81
CA THR A 132 26.79 -4.02 -2.79
C THR A 132 25.38 -3.64 -3.29
N LEU A 133 25.28 -3.15 -4.52
CA LEU A 133 23.98 -2.83 -5.13
C LEU A 133 23.11 -4.08 -5.31
N ALA A 134 23.71 -5.22 -5.70
CA ALA A 134 22.98 -6.49 -5.80
C ALA A 134 22.51 -6.99 -4.42
N ASN A 135 23.35 -6.88 -3.39
CA ASN A 135 23.00 -7.24 -2.02
C ASN A 135 21.85 -6.39 -1.47
N LYS A 136 21.86 -5.09 -1.72
CA LYS A 136 20.76 -4.18 -1.33
C LYS A 136 19.45 -4.52 -2.05
N ARG A 137 19.53 -4.88 -3.32
CA ARG A 137 18.35 -5.38 -4.06
C ARG A 137 17.81 -6.65 -3.45
N GLN A 138 18.69 -7.60 -3.11
CA GLN A 138 18.29 -8.84 -2.44
C GLN A 138 17.68 -8.55 -1.07
N ALA A 139 18.27 -7.67 -0.28
CA ALA A 139 17.72 -7.28 1.03
C ALA A 139 16.28 -6.72 0.93
N ARG A 140 15.97 -5.92 -0.11
CA ARG A 140 14.60 -5.46 -0.35
C ARG A 140 13.64 -6.62 -0.64
N ARG A 141 14.07 -7.61 -1.42
CA ARG A 141 13.26 -8.81 -1.70
C ARG A 141 13.03 -9.65 -0.46
N ASP A 142 14.06 -9.82 0.36
CA ASP A 142 13.99 -10.59 1.61
C ASP A 142 13.04 -9.92 2.62
N ALA A 143 13.12 -8.61 2.77
CA ALA A 143 12.20 -7.84 3.60
C ALA A 143 10.74 -8.00 3.13
N LEU A 144 10.50 -7.91 1.82
CA LEU A 144 9.19 -8.17 1.24
C LEU A 144 8.70 -9.60 1.48
N ALA A 145 9.57 -10.59 1.30
CA ALA A 145 9.24 -12.00 1.53
C ALA A 145 8.88 -12.26 3.01
N ALA A 146 9.62 -11.68 3.95
CA ALA A 146 9.33 -11.77 5.37
C ALA A 146 7.95 -11.16 5.71
N MET A 147 7.63 -9.98 5.15
CA MET A 147 6.35 -9.32 5.37
C MET A 147 5.17 -10.10 4.77
N ARG A 148 5.34 -10.68 3.57
CA ARG A 148 4.36 -11.59 2.97
C ARG A 148 4.12 -12.82 3.84
N GLY A 149 5.19 -13.41 4.39
CA GLY A 149 5.11 -14.55 5.30
C GLY A 149 4.28 -14.24 6.55
N GLN A 150 4.47 -13.07 7.15
CA GLN A 150 3.69 -12.63 8.32
C GLN A 150 2.21 -12.37 7.98
N ALA A 151 1.93 -11.84 6.82
CA ALA A 151 0.56 -11.61 6.35
C ALA A 151 -0.18 -12.92 5.99
N GLY A 152 0.56 -13.96 5.58
CA GLY A 152 -0.02 -15.25 5.16
C GLY A 152 -1.03 -15.08 4.02
N GLU A 153 -2.14 -15.81 4.09
CA GLU A 153 -3.19 -15.76 3.05
C GLU A 153 -3.91 -14.40 2.96
N ALA A 154 -3.86 -13.59 4.03
CA ALA A 154 -4.41 -12.23 4.01
C ALA A 154 -3.74 -11.36 2.94
N TYR A 155 -2.45 -11.59 2.66
CA TYR A 155 -1.73 -10.92 1.56
C TYR A 155 -2.38 -11.18 0.21
N THR A 156 -2.66 -12.45 -0.13
CA THR A 156 -3.27 -12.81 -1.42
C THR A 156 -4.64 -12.15 -1.60
N ARG A 157 -5.45 -12.13 -0.54
CA ARG A 157 -6.76 -11.45 -0.54
C ARG A 157 -6.60 -9.95 -0.75
N THR A 158 -5.71 -9.30 0.02
CA THR A 158 -5.48 -7.85 -0.06
C THR A 158 -4.94 -7.46 -1.44
N LYS A 159 -4.00 -8.23 -2.00
CA LYS A 159 -3.46 -7.99 -3.35
C LYS A 159 -4.57 -8.03 -4.42
N LYS A 160 -5.46 -9.02 -4.37
CA LYS A 160 -6.62 -9.10 -5.28
C LYS A 160 -7.52 -7.88 -5.17
N ILE A 161 -7.78 -7.40 -3.94
CA ILE A 161 -8.60 -6.21 -3.71
C ILE A 161 -7.94 -4.98 -4.34
N VAL A 162 -6.65 -4.75 -4.08
CA VAL A 162 -5.89 -3.61 -4.62
C VAL A 162 -5.87 -3.62 -6.14
N GLN A 163 -5.63 -4.78 -6.75
CA GLN A 163 -5.67 -4.94 -8.21
C GLN A 163 -7.07 -4.69 -8.79
N ALA A 164 -8.12 -5.06 -8.05
CA ALA A 164 -9.49 -4.85 -8.46
C ALA A 164 -9.92 -3.38 -8.42
N THR A 165 -9.38 -2.61 -7.48
CA THR A 165 -9.75 -1.20 -7.24
C THR A 165 -8.85 -0.20 -7.98
N GLY A 166 -7.74 -0.68 -8.57
CA GLY A 166 -6.77 0.17 -9.28
C GLY A 166 -6.01 1.14 -8.37
N GLY A 167 -5.94 0.86 -7.08
CA GLY A 167 -5.42 1.79 -6.07
C GLY A 167 -4.55 1.16 -5.00
N SER A 168 -4.07 1.99 -4.10
CA SER A 168 -3.39 1.60 -2.85
C SER A 168 -4.25 0.62 -2.04
N PRO A 169 -3.64 -0.19 -1.16
CA PRO A 169 -4.39 -1.14 -0.32
C PRO A 169 -5.52 -0.41 0.38
N VAL A 170 -6.71 -0.71 -0.07
CA VAL A 170 -7.94 -0.14 0.48
C VAL A 170 -8.14 -0.79 1.84
N GLY A 171 -8.29 0.00 2.88
CA GLY A 171 -8.66 -0.49 4.19
C GLY A 171 -9.99 -1.26 4.13
N GLU A 172 -10.24 -2.06 5.13
CA GLU A 172 -11.47 -2.89 5.20
C GLU A 172 -12.75 -2.06 5.08
N ASP A 173 -12.70 -0.81 5.57
CA ASP A 173 -13.80 0.17 5.45
C ASP A 173 -14.18 0.47 4.00
N ALA A 174 -13.19 0.55 3.11
CA ALA A 174 -13.46 0.81 1.69
C ALA A 174 -13.91 -0.46 0.95
N LEU A 175 -13.51 -1.65 1.40
CA LEU A 175 -14.07 -2.90 0.88
C LEU A 175 -15.56 -3.03 1.29
N GLU A 176 -15.88 -2.67 2.51
CA GLU A 176 -17.27 -2.65 2.99
C GLU A 176 -18.11 -1.62 2.20
N GLU A 177 -17.54 -0.45 1.91
CA GLU A 177 -18.18 0.55 1.06
C GLU A 177 -18.40 0.06 -0.37
N LEU A 178 -17.41 -0.63 -0.96
CA LEU A 178 -17.56 -1.28 -2.28
C LEU A 178 -18.64 -2.35 -2.28
N ARG A 179 -18.73 -3.16 -1.21
CA ARG A 179 -19.80 -4.14 -1.03
C ARG A 179 -21.17 -3.49 -0.87
N LYS A 180 -21.25 -2.35 -0.18
CA LYS A 180 -22.50 -1.58 -0.06
C LYS A 180 -22.93 -1.04 -1.43
N ARG A 181 -22.01 -0.47 -2.21
CA ARG A 181 -22.28 0.02 -3.57
C ARG A 181 -22.68 -1.09 -4.54
N ALA A 182 -22.05 -2.27 -4.42
CA ALA A 182 -22.40 -3.43 -5.24
C ALA A 182 -23.83 -3.94 -5.03
N LYS A 183 -24.47 -3.61 -3.91
CA LYS A 183 -25.91 -3.93 -3.69
C LYS A 183 -26.83 -3.12 -4.60
N THR A 184 -26.40 -1.94 -5.04
CA THR A 184 -27.19 -1.02 -5.86
C THR A 184 -26.66 -0.91 -7.29
N ASP A 185 -25.45 -1.41 -7.57
CA ASP A 185 -24.79 -1.38 -8.88
C ASP A 185 -24.51 -2.80 -9.37
N PRO A 186 -25.34 -3.32 -10.34
CA PRO A 186 -25.19 -4.68 -10.87
C PRO A 186 -23.86 -4.92 -11.58
N ASP A 187 -23.32 -3.91 -12.26
CA ASP A 187 -22.05 -4.03 -12.99
C ASP A 187 -20.86 -4.12 -12.01
N LEU A 188 -20.90 -3.34 -10.95
CA LEU A 188 -19.91 -3.42 -9.88
C LEU A 188 -20.01 -4.76 -9.16
N LYS A 189 -21.22 -5.25 -8.88
CA LYS A 189 -21.46 -6.55 -8.27
C LYS A 189 -20.83 -7.67 -9.08
N LYS A 190 -21.12 -7.73 -10.38
CA LYS A 190 -20.56 -8.73 -11.31
C LYS A 190 -19.03 -8.71 -11.32
N LYS A 191 -18.41 -7.52 -11.38
CA LYS A 191 -16.95 -7.38 -11.34
C LYS A 191 -16.34 -7.86 -10.03
N LEU A 192 -17.01 -7.67 -8.91
CA LEU A 192 -16.54 -8.13 -7.60
C LEU A 192 -16.71 -9.64 -7.44
N GLU A 193 -17.79 -10.24 -7.97
CA GLU A 193 -18.02 -11.69 -8.01
C GLU A 193 -16.96 -12.40 -8.89
N GLU A 194 -16.69 -11.90 -10.10
CA GLU A 194 -15.66 -12.42 -11.01
C GLU A 194 -14.26 -12.42 -10.38
N ARG A 195 -14.03 -11.56 -9.41
CA ARG A 195 -12.75 -11.41 -8.70
C ARG A 195 -12.72 -12.07 -7.31
N GLY A 196 -13.80 -12.73 -6.90
CA GLY A 196 -13.91 -13.43 -5.62
C GLY A 196 -13.85 -12.49 -4.40
N LEU A 197 -14.42 -11.28 -4.52
CA LEU A 197 -14.44 -10.25 -3.49
C LEU A 197 -15.82 -10.08 -2.83
N LEU A 198 -16.84 -10.75 -3.35
CA LEU A 198 -18.18 -10.92 -2.76
C LEU A 198 -18.37 -12.32 -2.27
#